data_993dcd246690e9bedae6c1d4568a5558
#
_entry.id   993dcd246690e9bedae6c1d4568a5558
#
_cell.length_a   1.000
_cell.length_b   1.000
_cell.length_c   1.000
_cell.angle_alpha   90.00
_cell.angle_beta   90.00
_cell.angle_gamma   90.00
#
_symmetry.space_group_name_H-M   'P 1'
#
loop_
_entity.id
_entity.type
_entity.pdbx_description
1 polymer ?
#
loop_
_entity_poly.entity_id
_entity_poly.type
_entity_poly.pdbx_seq_one_letter_code
_entity_poly.pdbx_strand_id
1 'polypeptide(L)'
;MKKLTALICALLLMLSLAACGESAPTNTPAPAETDVGAAPGETADDAEKTYTVGICQLVQHPALDAATEGFKAALTEKLGDRVTFVEQNASGDAPTCAVICGQFVSDGVDLIMANATPALQAAMSVTADIPILGTSVTDYATALDINDWSGVTGKNISGTSDLSPLDGQAEIIGELFPEAKTVGILFCSGEPNSRFQVDVITPMIEALGMSDEEIQVKFGFLVDAYKYA
;
A
#
# COMPACT_ATOMS: atom_id res chain seq x y z
N MET A 1 48.66 -16.12 -3.56
CA MET A 1 47.76 -15.63 -4.62
C MET A 1 46.72 -14.59 -4.11
N LYS A 2 46.21 -14.68 -2.87
CA LYS A 2 45.23 -13.72 -2.34
C LYS A 2 45.75 -12.28 -2.05
N LYS A 3 47.06 -12.07 -1.95
CA LYS A 3 47.63 -10.74 -1.71
C LYS A 3 47.99 -9.95 -2.98
N LEU A 4 48.01 -10.61 -4.14
CA LEU A 4 48.30 -9.96 -5.43
C LEU A 4 47.04 -9.37 -6.05
N THR A 5 45.85 -9.95 -5.80
CA THR A 5 44.55 -9.45 -6.27
C THR A 5 44.13 -8.18 -5.55
N ALA A 6 44.49 -8.01 -4.28
CA ALA A 6 44.14 -6.78 -3.53
C ALA A 6 44.97 -5.56 -4.01
N LEU A 7 46.20 -5.77 -4.50
CA LEU A 7 47.03 -4.67 -4.99
C LEU A 7 46.62 -4.16 -6.37
N ILE A 8 46.03 -5.02 -7.22
CA ILE A 8 45.54 -4.66 -8.56
C ILE A 8 44.24 -3.88 -8.47
N CYS A 9 43.34 -4.19 -7.51
CA CYS A 9 42.13 -3.41 -7.29
C CYS A 9 42.37 -1.99 -6.74
N ALA A 10 43.42 -1.82 -5.93
CA ALA A 10 43.79 -0.49 -5.40
C ALA A 10 44.42 0.43 -6.44
N LEU A 11 45.08 -0.12 -7.49
CA LEU A 11 45.72 0.66 -8.55
C LEU A 11 44.76 1.14 -9.64
N LEU A 12 43.60 0.48 -9.80
CA LEU A 12 42.58 0.85 -10.77
C LEU A 12 41.65 1.97 -10.28
N LEU A 13 41.66 2.30 -8.99
CA LEU A 13 40.84 3.41 -8.43
C LEU A 13 41.55 4.77 -8.45
N MET A 14 42.82 4.86 -8.83
CA MET A 14 43.57 6.12 -8.81
C MET A 14 43.80 6.74 -10.21
N LEU A 15 43.16 6.22 -11.29
CA LEU A 15 43.41 6.69 -12.66
C LEU A 15 42.20 7.40 -13.33
N SER A 16 41.24 7.92 -12.58
CA SER A 16 40.04 8.57 -13.13
C SER A 16 39.86 10.05 -12.77
N LEU A 17 40.96 10.77 -12.50
CA LEU A 17 40.91 12.21 -12.26
C LEU A 17 41.95 12.95 -13.13
N ALA A 18 41.73 13.00 -14.43
CA ALA A 18 42.30 14.06 -15.30
C ALA A 18 41.74 13.96 -16.72
N ALA A 19 40.64 14.64 -17.05
CA ALA A 19 40.34 15.17 -18.38
C ALA A 19 39.32 16.30 -18.25
N CYS A 20 39.75 17.50 -17.92
CA CYS A 20 39.04 18.73 -18.32
C CYS A 20 39.37 18.96 -19.80
N GLY A 21 38.37 18.93 -20.64
CA GLY A 21 38.39 19.33 -22.05
C GLY A 21 37.17 20.17 -22.35
N GLU A 22 37.40 21.45 -22.52
CA GLU A 22 36.47 22.52 -22.89
C GLU A 22 35.92 22.30 -24.30
N SER A 23 34.59 22.27 -24.45
CA SER A 23 33.94 22.47 -25.78
C SER A 23 32.58 23.14 -25.57
N ALA A 24 32.35 24.18 -26.35
CA ALA A 24 31.29 25.17 -26.30
C ALA A 24 29.87 24.62 -26.63
N PRO A 25 28.80 25.41 -26.39
CA PRO A 25 27.44 24.92 -26.14
C PRO A 25 26.66 24.69 -27.44
N THR A 26 26.04 23.54 -27.56
CA THR A 26 24.90 23.31 -28.45
C THR A 26 23.61 23.36 -27.64
N ASN A 27 22.77 24.35 -27.92
CA ASN A 27 21.42 24.48 -27.41
C ASN A 27 20.52 23.34 -27.88
N THR A 28 20.22 22.41 -27.00
CA THR A 28 19.06 21.52 -27.14
C THR A 28 18.09 21.89 -26.02
N PRO A 29 16.79 22.16 -26.29
CA PRO A 29 15.83 22.47 -25.23
C PRO A 29 15.66 21.26 -24.32
N ALA A 30 15.91 21.43 -23.05
CA ALA A 30 15.53 20.47 -22.01
C ALA A 30 14.01 20.32 -21.96
N PRO A 31 13.50 19.10 -21.67
CA PRO A 31 12.09 18.92 -21.33
C PRO A 31 11.77 19.80 -20.11
N ALA A 32 10.64 20.50 -20.15
CA ALA A 32 10.15 21.30 -19.05
C ALA A 32 10.06 20.45 -17.79
N GLU A 33 10.84 20.79 -16.78
CA GLU A 33 10.60 20.34 -15.42
C GLU A 33 9.22 20.86 -15.02
N THR A 34 8.27 19.94 -14.83
CA THR A 34 7.02 20.26 -14.16
C THR A 34 7.39 20.70 -12.75
N ASP A 35 7.22 21.98 -12.49
CA ASP A 35 7.27 22.60 -11.17
C ASP A 35 6.28 21.82 -10.26
N VAL A 36 6.81 20.92 -9.47
CA VAL A 36 6.06 20.25 -8.39
C VAL A 36 5.89 21.36 -7.36
N GLY A 37 4.73 22.01 -7.39
CA GLY A 37 4.40 23.12 -6.50
C GLY A 37 4.84 22.80 -5.08
N ALA A 38 5.65 23.69 -4.51
CA ALA A 38 6.04 23.64 -3.12
C ALA A 38 4.79 23.44 -2.26
N ALA A 39 4.84 22.48 -1.35
CA ALA A 39 3.80 22.31 -0.35
C ALA A 39 3.50 23.69 0.28
N PRO A 40 2.23 24.04 0.55
CA PRO A 40 1.89 25.30 1.18
C PRO A 40 2.74 25.46 2.44
N GLY A 41 3.50 26.54 2.51
CA GLY A 41 4.31 26.85 3.70
C GLY A 41 3.38 27.00 4.90
N GLU A 42 3.76 26.42 6.03
CA GLU A 42 3.05 26.58 7.30
C GLU A 42 2.84 28.07 7.57
N THR A 43 1.58 28.48 7.67
CA THR A 43 1.25 29.82 8.12
C THR A 43 1.37 29.88 9.66
N ALA A 44 1.61 31.05 10.24
CA ALA A 44 1.76 31.19 11.70
C ALA A 44 0.51 30.74 12.50
N ASP A 45 -0.63 30.57 11.83
CA ASP A 45 -1.89 30.09 12.41
C ASP A 45 -1.91 28.56 12.54
N ASP A 46 -1.14 27.83 11.72
CA ASP A 46 -1.03 26.36 11.78
C ASP A 46 -0.19 25.87 12.99
N ALA A 47 0.62 26.73 13.60
CA ALA A 47 1.47 26.35 14.72
C ALA A 47 0.69 26.06 16.03
N GLU A 48 -0.51 26.60 16.18
CA GLU A 48 -1.36 26.40 17.38
C GLU A 48 -2.45 25.33 17.19
N LYS A 49 -2.72 24.89 15.93
CA LYS A 49 -3.77 23.93 15.63
C LYS A 49 -3.39 22.52 16.08
N THR A 50 -4.28 21.88 16.84
CA THR A 50 -4.16 20.46 17.22
C THR A 50 -5.07 19.61 16.35
N TYR A 51 -4.71 18.35 16.17
CA TYR A 51 -5.42 17.41 15.31
C TYR A 51 -5.72 16.13 16.05
N THR A 52 -6.90 15.57 15.79
CA THR A 52 -7.29 14.24 16.25
C THR A 52 -7.42 13.32 15.03
N VAL A 53 -6.71 12.20 15.04
CA VAL A 53 -6.72 11.22 13.96
C VAL A 53 -7.37 9.93 14.46
N GLY A 54 -8.48 9.53 13.83
CA GLY A 54 -9.09 8.22 14.03
C GLY A 54 -8.38 7.17 13.20
N ILE A 55 -7.98 6.06 13.81
CA ILE A 55 -7.35 4.92 13.13
C ILE A 55 -8.27 3.72 13.23
N CYS A 56 -8.80 3.27 12.10
CA CYS A 56 -9.58 2.03 11.98
C CYS A 56 -8.70 0.94 11.35
N GLN A 57 -8.26 -0.01 12.12
CA GLN A 57 -7.52 -1.18 11.65
C GLN A 57 -8.45 -2.39 11.59
N LEU A 58 -8.47 -3.11 10.45
CA LEU A 58 -9.35 -4.26 10.27
C LEU A 58 -9.10 -5.37 11.29
N VAL A 59 -7.84 -5.77 11.45
CA VAL A 59 -7.45 -6.91 12.29
C VAL A 59 -6.03 -6.71 12.82
N GLN A 60 -5.72 -7.33 13.94
CA GLN A 60 -4.35 -7.39 14.44
C GLN A 60 -3.53 -8.33 13.55
N HIS A 61 -2.54 -7.77 12.87
CA HIS A 61 -1.64 -8.49 11.99
C HIS A 61 -0.31 -7.74 11.89
N PRO A 62 0.85 -8.41 11.93
CA PRO A 62 2.15 -7.73 11.97
C PRO A 62 2.37 -6.68 10.87
N ALA A 63 1.88 -6.91 9.64
CA ALA A 63 2.00 -5.95 8.55
C ALA A 63 1.10 -4.72 8.75
N LEU A 64 -0.14 -4.91 9.21
CA LEU A 64 -1.07 -3.82 9.49
C LEU A 64 -0.60 -3.01 10.71
N ASP A 65 -0.13 -3.70 11.76
CA ASP A 65 0.42 -3.07 12.96
C ASP A 65 1.63 -2.18 12.59
N ALA A 66 2.54 -2.69 11.74
CA ALA A 66 3.68 -1.92 11.24
C ALA A 66 3.27 -0.70 10.42
N ALA A 67 2.23 -0.80 9.57
CA ALA A 67 1.71 0.32 8.80
C ALA A 67 1.10 1.39 9.72
N THR A 68 0.31 0.98 10.73
CA THR A 68 -0.26 1.88 11.73
C THR A 68 0.84 2.60 12.52
N GLU A 69 1.83 1.87 13.03
CA GLU A 69 2.93 2.47 13.80
C GLU A 69 3.78 3.42 12.94
N GLY A 70 4.08 3.05 11.69
CA GLY A 70 4.80 3.91 10.76
C GLY A 70 4.06 5.23 10.46
N PHE A 71 2.74 5.16 10.26
CA PHE A 71 1.90 6.33 10.08
C PHE A 71 1.90 7.25 11.32
N LYS A 72 1.71 6.69 12.51
CA LYS A 72 1.75 7.42 13.78
C LYS A 72 3.10 8.09 14.00
N ALA A 73 4.19 7.36 13.76
CA ALA A 73 5.54 7.87 13.91
C ALA A 73 5.80 9.07 12.98
N ALA A 74 5.41 8.97 11.70
CA ALA A 74 5.59 10.05 10.73
C ALA A 74 4.80 11.32 11.08
N LEU A 75 3.56 11.18 11.56
CA LEU A 75 2.76 12.32 12.00
C LEU A 75 3.31 12.93 13.29
N THR A 76 3.73 12.10 14.25
CA THR A 76 4.34 12.58 15.49
C THR A 76 5.64 13.32 15.23
N GLU A 77 6.47 12.84 14.28
CA GLU A 77 7.70 13.56 13.88
C GLU A 77 7.41 14.96 13.34
N LYS A 78 6.32 15.11 12.55
CA LYS A 78 5.96 16.39 11.94
C LYS A 78 5.18 17.33 12.85
N LEU A 79 4.29 16.81 13.67
CA LEU A 79 3.32 17.58 14.42
C LEU A 79 3.62 17.62 15.92
N GLY A 80 4.46 16.72 16.44
CA GLY A 80 4.76 16.62 17.87
C GLY A 80 3.49 16.42 18.69
N ASP A 81 3.36 17.20 19.73
CA ASP A 81 2.21 17.15 20.66
C ASP A 81 0.89 17.69 20.07
N ARG A 82 0.94 18.19 18.83
CA ARG A 82 -0.25 18.71 18.13
C ARG A 82 -1.13 17.60 17.52
N VAL A 83 -0.71 16.34 17.55
CA VAL A 83 -1.51 15.23 17.05
C VAL A 83 -1.84 14.23 18.17
N THR A 84 -3.09 13.80 18.18
CA THR A 84 -3.56 12.70 19.04
C THR A 84 -4.20 11.62 18.18
N PHE A 85 -4.07 10.37 18.60
CA PHE A 85 -4.59 9.22 17.88
C PHE A 85 -5.67 8.50 18.69
N VAL A 86 -6.81 8.21 18.03
CA VAL A 86 -7.87 7.34 18.52
C VAL A 86 -7.85 6.07 17.70
N GLU A 87 -7.19 5.04 18.21
CA GLU A 87 -6.96 3.79 17.51
C GLU A 87 -7.97 2.72 17.93
N GLN A 88 -8.60 2.08 16.95
CA GLN A 88 -9.54 0.99 17.16
C GLN A 88 -9.32 -0.15 16.15
N ASN A 89 -9.54 -1.39 16.63
CA ASN A 89 -9.37 -2.61 15.85
C ASN A 89 -10.71 -3.33 15.70
N ALA A 90 -11.07 -3.66 14.47
CA ALA A 90 -12.34 -4.32 14.16
C ALA A 90 -12.32 -5.85 14.34
N SER A 91 -11.18 -6.43 14.75
CA SER A 91 -11.03 -7.87 15.02
C SER A 91 -11.43 -8.77 13.84
N GLY A 92 -11.20 -8.29 12.60
CA GLY A 92 -11.52 -9.01 11.36
C GLY A 92 -12.98 -8.90 10.92
N ASP A 93 -13.79 -8.10 11.61
CA ASP A 93 -15.21 -7.94 11.28
C ASP A 93 -15.46 -6.64 10.52
N ALA A 94 -15.75 -6.74 9.21
CA ALA A 94 -15.98 -5.58 8.36
C ALA A 94 -17.16 -4.69 8.82
N PRO A 95 -18.31 -5.21 9.29
CA PRO A 95 -19.36 -4.39 9.90
C PRO A 95 -18.87 -3.56 11.08
N THR A 96 -17.98 -4.09 11.92
CA THR A 96 -17.39 -3.36 13.05
C THR A 96 -16.56 -2.17 12.59
N CYS A 97 -15.89 -2.23 11.42
CA CYS A 97 -15.23 -1.06 10.84
C CYS A 97 -16.19 0.11 10.64
N ALA A 98 -17.42 -0.15 10.18
CA ALA A 98 -18.42 0.91 9.97
C ALA A 98 -18.87 1.54 11.29
N VAL A 99 -18.99 0.76 12.37
CA VAL A 99 -19.29 1.27 13.72
C VAL A 99 -18.15 2.16 14.20
N ILE A 100 -16.91 1.71 14.09
CA ILE A 100 -15.70 2.46 14.47
C ILE A 100 -15.63 3.79 13.71
N CYS A 101 -15.72 3.74 12.37
CA CYS A 101 -15.65 4.94 11.54
C CYS A 101 -16.82 5.91 11.82
N GLY A 102 -18.04 5.39 12.07
CA GLY A 102 -19.18 6.20 12.50
C GLY A 102 -18.95 6.90 13.83
N GLN A 103 -18.26 6.25 14.76
CA GLN A 103 -17.87 6.89 16.03
C GLN A 103 -16.86 8.02 15.77
N PHE A 104 -15.86 7.84 14.92
CA PHE A 104 -14.89 8.89 14.56
C PHE A 104 -15.57 10.13 13.95
N VAL A 105 -16.59 9.92 13.09
CA VAL A 105 -17.40 11.02 12.56
C VAL A 105 -18.13 11.75 13.67
N SER A 106 -18.74 11.02 14.59
CA SER A 106 -19.48 11.60 15.74
C SER A 106 -18.55 12.37 16.69
N ASP A 107 -17.32 11.90 16.87
CA ASP A 107 -16.32 12.52 17.71
C ASP A 107 -15.63 13.73 17.03
N GLY A 108 -15.88 13.91 15.71
CA GLY A 108 -15.35 15.03 14.94
C GLY A 108 -13.84 14.98 14.74
N VAL A 109 -13.30 13.79 14.43
CA VAL A 109 -11.85 13.67 14.13
C VAL A 109 -11.49 14.47 12.86
N ASP A 110 -10.26 14.95 12.79
CA ASP A 110 -9.78 15.76 11.65
C ASP A 110 -9.37 14.90 10.44
N LEU A 111 -9.05 13.62 10.67
CA LEU A 111 -8.58 12.67 9.67
C LEU A 111 -8.96 11.25 10.08
N ILE A 112 -9.34 10.41 9.13
CA ILE A 112 -9.47 8.96 9.34
C ILE A 112 -8.34 8.25 8.59
N MET A 113 -7.55 7.44 9.28
CA MET A 113 -6.63 6.48 8.71
C MET A 113 -7.34 5.12 8.67
N ALA A 114 -7.54 4.59 7.47
CA ALA A 114 -8.19 3.30 7.24
C ALA A 114 -7.15 2.25 6.82
N ASN A 115 -6.94 1.26 7.68
CA ASN A 115 -5.94 0.21 7.47
C ASN A 115 -6.62 -1.09 7.04
N ALA A 116 -6.53 -1.41 5.79
CA ALA A 116 -7.10 -2.47 4.97
C ALA A 116 -8.36 -2.03 4.18
N THR A 117 -8.63 -2.76 3.08
CA THR A 117 -9.75 -2.48 2.17
C THR A 117 -11.11 -2.38 2.86
N PRO A 118 -11.53 -3.29 3.78
CA PRO A 118 -12.80 -3.16 4.47
C PRO A 118 -12.90 -1.91 5.37
N ALA A 119 -11.79 -1.50 5.99
CA ALA A 119 -11.74 -0.27 6.78
C ALA A 119 -11.89 0.98 5.88
N LEU A 120 -11.27 0.98 4.69
CA LEU A 120 -11.43 2.06 3.71
C LEU A 120 -12.87 2.18 3.21
N GLN A 121 -13.50 1.06 2.86
CA GLN A 121 -14.91 1.02 2.44
C GLN A 121 -15.85 1.52 3.54
N ALA A 122 -15.59 1.12 4.77
CA ALA A 122 -16.34 1.57 5.94
C ALA A 122 -16.21 3.09 6.14
N ALA A 123 -14.99 3.63 6.12
CA ALA A 123 -14.74 5.06 6.25
C ALA A 123 -15.44 5.87 5.14
N MET A 124 -15.33 5.44 3.88
CA MET A 124 -16.01 6.05 2.74
C MET A 124 -17.54 6.08 2.92
N SER A 125 -18.11 5.04 3.51
CA SER A 125 -19.57 4.92 3.66
C SER A 125 -20.17 5.89 4.68
N VAL A 126 -19.38 6.41 5.60
CA VAL A 126 -19.86 7.22 6.73
C VAL A 126 -19.52 8.71 6.63
N THR A 127 -18.59 9.11 5.75
CA THR A 127 -18.25 10.52 5.56
C THR A 127 -17.76 10.83 4.15
N ALA A 128 -18.17 12.02 3.67
CA ALA A 128 -17.63 12.63 2.45
C ALA A 128 -16.82 13.90 2.75
N ASP A 129 -16.76 14.31 4.00
CA ASP A 129 -16.16 15.58 4.43
C ASP A 129 -14.82 15.38 5.13
N ILE A 130 -14.73 14.41 6.06
CA ILE A 130 -13.49 14.13 6.77
C ILE A 130 -12.50 13.46 5.79
N PRO A 131 -11.27 13.97 5.64
CA PRO A 131 -10.25 13.32 4.83
C PRO A 131 -9.98 11.89 5.29
N ILE A 132 -9.80 10.98 4.33
CA ILE A 132 -9.50 9.57 4.58
C ILE A 132 -8.18 9.21 3.92
N LEU A 133 -7.25 8.63 4.69
CA LEU A 133 -6.02 8.03 4.17
C LEU A 133 -6.09 6.51 4.31
N GLY A 134 -6.07 5.82 3.17
CA GLY A 134 -6.01 4.37 3.12
C GLY A 134 -4.57 3.86 3.13
N THR A 135 -4.33 2.76 3.83
CA THR A 135 -3.10 1.97 3.75
C THR A 135 -3.44 0.48 3.76
N SER A 136 -2.55 -0.36 3.31
CA SER A 136 -2.81 -1.81 3.15
C SER A 136 -4.07 -2.06 2.30
N VAL A 137 -4.21 -1.26 1.25
CA VAL A 137 -5.31 -1.33 0.28
C VAL A 137 -4.75 -1.85 -1.04
N THR A 138 -5.23 -2.98 -1.49
CA THR A 138 -4.71 -3.66 -2.68
C THR A 138 -5.02 -2.87 -3.95
N ASP A 139 -6.29 -2.54 -4.18
CA ASP A 139 -6.73 -1.80 -5.38
C ASP A 139 -7.84 -0.81 -5.05
N TYR A 140 -7.56 0.47 -5.29
CA TYR A 140 -8.51 1.55 -4.97
C TYR A 140 -9.71 1.59 -5.91
N ALA A 141 -9.54 1.21 -7.19
CA ALA A 141 -10.64 1.18 -8.14
C ALA A 141 -11.70 0.18 -7.69
N THR A 142 -11.28 -1.03 -7.35
CA THR A 142 -12.16 -2.09 -6.82
C THR A 142 -12.72 -1.72 -5.44
N ALA A 143 -11.89 -1.20 -4.54
CA ALA A 143 -12.32 -0.85 -3.19
C ALA A 143 -13.42 0.22 -3.17
N LEU A 144 -13.37 1.18 -4.11
CA LEU A 144 -14.24 2.35 -4.17
C LEU A 144 -15.31 2.27 -5.28
N ASP A 145 -15.38 1.14 -5.99
CA ASP A 145 -16.29 0.89 -7.14
C ASP A 145 -16.15 1.98 -8.23
N ILE A 146 -14.91 2.26 -8.65
CA ILE A 146 -14.59 3.26 -9.67
C ILE A 146 -14.29 2.55 -10.99
N ASN A 147 -15.23 2.60 -11.95
CA ASN A 147 -15.08 1.91 -13.24
C ASN A 147 -14.08 2.60 -14.19
N ASP A 148 -14.01 3.93 -14.17
CA ASP A 148 -13.13 4.73 -15.03
C ASP A 148 -11.90 5.22 -14.25
N TRP A 149 -11.09 4.28 -13.74
CA TRP A 149 -9.93 4.61 -12.91
C TRP A 149 -8.87 5.39 -13.68
N SER A 150 -8.57 6.59 -13.20
CA SER A 150 -7.58 7.51 -13.77
C SER A 150 -6.37 7.76 -12.85
N GLY A 151 -6.23 6.98 -11.78
CA GLY A 151 -5.23 7.22 -10.75
C GLY A 151 -5.67 8.20 -9.65
N VAL A 152 -6.90 8.70 -9.73
CA VAL A 152 -7.47 9.66 -8.76
C VAL A 152 -8.81 9.13 -8.27
N THR A 153 -9.05 9.20 -6.97
CA THR A 153 -10.31 8.74 -6.39
C THR A 153 -11.48 9.68 -6.69
N GLY A 154 -11.21 10.97 -6.92
CA GLY A 154 -12.24 12.00 -7.09
C GLY A 154 -13.09 12.25 -5.83
N LYS A 155 -12.61 11.80 -4.66
CA LYS A 155 -13.28 11.87 -3.35
C LYS A 155 -12.34 12.44 -2.29
N ASN A 156 -12.81 12.55 -1.05
CA ASN A 156 -12.03 12.89 0.15
C ASN A 156 -11.05 11.77 0.58
N ILE A 157 -10.60 10.95 -0.35
CA ILE A 157 -9.81 9.75 -0.11
C ILE A 157 -8.48 9.83 -0.87
N SER A 158 -7.39 9.50 -0.18
CA SER A 158 -6.07 9.26 -0.74
C SER A 158 -5.41 8.09 -0.01
N GLY A 159 -4.21 7.69 -0.41
CA GLY A 159 -3.48 6.65 0.32
C GLY A 159 -2.44 5.93 -0.53
N THR A 160 -2.04 4.76 -0.04
CA THR A 160 -1.05 3.89 -0.69
C THR A 160 -1.64 2.53 -1.02
N SER A 161 -1.24 1.97 -2.17
CA SER A 161 -1.57 0.58 -2.53
C SER A 161 -0.45 -0.36 -2.10
N ASP A 162 -0.83 -1.56 -1.67
CA ASP A 162 0.07 -2.67 -1.36
C ASP A 162 -0.02 -3.82 -2.38
N LEU A 163 -0.63 -3.57 -3.55
CA LEU A 163 -0.73 -4.56 -4.61
C LEU A 163 0.66 -5.04 -5.03
N SER A 164 0.94 -6.32 -4.78
CA SER A 164 2.17 -6.95 -5.24
C SER A 164 2.10 -7.29 -6.74
N PRO A 165 3.26 -7.43 -7.43
CA PRO A 165 3.31 -7.78 -8.85
C PRO A 165 2.80 -9.22 -9.06
N LEU A 166 1.53 -9.36 -9.46
CA LEU A 166 0.87 -10.65 -9.64
C LEU A 166 1.43 -11.43 -10.83
N ASP A 167 1.89 -10.74 -11.87
CA ASP A 167 2.63 -11.31 -13.00
C ASP A 167 3.91 -12.03 -12.53
N GLY A 168 4.74 -11.35 -11.73
CA GLY A 168 5.92 -11.95 -11.15
C GLY A 168 5.61 -13.14 -10.24
N GLN A 169 4.47 -13.13 -9.53
CA GLN A 169 4.05 -14.27 -8.73
C GLN A 169 3.66 -15.48 -9.61
N ALA A 170 2.96 -15.27 -10.70
CA ALA A 170 2.64 -16.33 -11.67
C ALA A 170 3.91 -16.89 -12.32
N GLU A 171 4.84 -16.03 -12.75
CA GLU A 171 6.12 -16.45 -13.33
C GLU A 171 6.93 -17.33 -12.37
N ILE A 172 7.05 -16.94 -11.10
CA ILE A 172 7.75 -17.72 -10.07
C ILE A 172 7.12 -19.10 -9.89
N ILE A 173 5.79 -19.21 -9.94
CA ILE A 173 5.11 -20.52 -9.89
C ILE A 173 5.56 -21.38 -11.07
N GLY A 174 5.60 -20.84 -12.28
CA GLY A 174 6.06 -21.55 -13.47
C GLY A 174 7.52 -21.97 -13.40
N GLU A 175 8.40 -21.13 -12.87
CA GLU A 175 9.82 -21.44 -12.71
C GLU A 175 10.08 -22.52 -11.64
N LEU A 176 9.42 -22.42 -10.49
CA LEU A 176 9.66 -23.35 -9.38
C LEU A 176 8.95 -24.69 -9.56
N PHE A 177 7.82 -24.70 -10.28
CA PHE A 177 6.98 -25.88 -10.44
C PHE A 177 6.59 -26.14 -11.92
N PRO A 178 7.59 -26.30 -12.84
CA PRO A 178 7.31 -26.40 -14.28
C PRO A 178 6.46 -27.61 -14.68
N GLU A 179 6.40 -28.65 -13.84
CA GLU A 179 5.59 -29.85 -14.07
C GLU A 179 4.18 -29.77 -13.45
N ALA A 180 3.87 -28.69 -12.73
CA ALA A 180 2.56 -28.52 -12.12
C ALA A 180 1.48 -28.43 -13.21
N LYS A 181 0.32 -29.03 -12.94
CA LYS A 181 -0.85 -29.00 -13.85
C LYS A 181 -2.00 -28.21 -13.26
N THR A 182 -2.02 -28.09 -11.95
CA THR A 182 -3.09 -27.40 -11.21
C THR A 182 -2.49 -26.58 -10.08
N VAL A 183 -2.98 -25.36 -9.90
CA VAL A 183 -2.63 -24.46 -8.81
C VAL A 183 -3.86 -24.21 -7.96
N GLY A 184 -3.76 -24.44 -6.64
CA GLY A 184 -4.82 -24.09 -5.69
C GLY A 184 -4.66 -22.64 -5.24
N ILE A 185 -5.70 -21.81 -5.41
CA ILE A 185 -5.72 -20.41 -4.96
C ILE A 185 -6.62 -20.30 -3.74
N LEU A 186 -6.00 -20.02 -2.58
CA LEU A 186 -6.71 -19.81 -1.32
C LEU A 186 -6.98 -18.31 -1.13
N PHE A 187 -8.24 -17.92 -1.01
CA PHE A 187 -8.62 -16.51 -0.86
C PHE A 187 -9.85 -16.29 0.03
N CYS A 188 -10.01 -15.07 0.54
CA CYS A 188 -11.19 -14.67 1.32
C CYS A 188 -12.29 -14.15 0.38
N SER A 189 -13.36 -14.94 0.18
CA SER A 189 -14.46 -14.55 -0.72
C SER A 189 -15.31 -13.37 -0.20
N GLY A 190 -15.17 -12.99 1.07
CA GLY A 190 -15.84 -11.83 1.67
C GLY A 190 -15.09 -10.51 1.48
N GLU A 191 -13.89 -10.54 0.87
CA GLU A 191 -13.06 -9.36 0.65
C GLU A 191 -12.88 -9.06 -0.84
N PRO A 192 -13.30 -7.88 -1.33
CA PRO A 192 -13.18 -7.51 -2.74
C PRO A 192 -11.73 -7.54 -3.27
N ASN A 193 -10.76 -7.13 -2.44
CA ASN A 193 -9.34 -7.17 -2.76
C ASN A 193 -8.82 -8.59 -3.00
N SER A 194 -9.30 -9.58 -2.23
CA SER A 194 -8.95 -10.99 -2.45
C SER A 194 -9.51 -11.49 -3.79
N ARG A 195 -10.77 -11.19 -4.09
CA ARG A 195 -11.39 -11.54 -5.37
C ARG A 195 -10.68 -10.89 -6.55
N PHE A 196 -10.36 -9.59 -6.46
CA PHE A 196 -9.59 -8.87 -7.48
C PHE A 196 -8.26 -9.57 -7.82
N GLN A 197 -7.50 -9.98 -6.81
CA GLN A 197 -6.22 -10.66 -7.05
C GLN A 197 -6.41 -12.01 -7.75
N VAL A 198 -7.43 -12.79 -7.38
CA VAL A 198 -7.77 -14.05 -8.05
C VAL A 198 -8.11 -13.80 -9.51
N ASP A 199 -8.99 -12.83 -9.80
CA ASP A 199 -9.42 -12.51 -11.16
C ASP A 199 -8.26 -12.07 -12.06
N VAL A 200 -7.24 -11.42 -11.48
CA VAL A 200 -6.04 -10.97 -12.21
C VAL A 200 -5.04 -12.10 -12.42
N ILE A 201 -4.76 -12.94 -11.39
CA ILE A 201 -3.70 -13.95 -11.47
C ILE A 201 -4.14 -15.21 -12.23
N THR A 202 -5.42 -15.58 -12.19
CA THR A 202 -5.95 -16.78 -12.85
C THR A 202 -5.58 -16.85 -14.33
N PRO A 203 -5.85 -15.84 -15.18
CA PRO A 203 -5.48 -15.93 -16.60
C PRO A 203 -3.96 -15.99 -16.81
N MET A 204 -3.15 -15.50 -15.88
CA MET A 204 -1.69 -15.60 -15.95
C MET A 204 -1.23 -17.04 -15.67
N ILE A 205 -1.84 -17.73 -14.71
CA ILE A 205 -1.60 -19.15 -14.41
C ILE A 205 -2.04 -20.03 -15.57
N GLU A 206 -3.21 -19.76 -16.17
CA GLU A 206 -3.69 -20.47 -17.34
C GLU A 206 -2.76 -20.30 -18.56
N ALA A 207 -2.19 -19.12 -18.74
CA ALA A 207 -1.22 -18.84 -19.81
C ALA A 207 0.08 -19.67 -19.67
N LEU A 208 0.41 -20.13 -18.46
CA LEU A 208 1.51 -21.07 -18.20
C LEU A 208 1.14 -22.54 -18.49
N GLY A 209 -0.10 -22.80 -18.92
CA GLY A 209 -0.62 -24.14 -19.22
C GLY A 209 -1.07 -24.92 -17.98
N MET A 210 -1.32 -24.22 -16.89
CA MET A 210 -1.85 -24.77 -15.64
C MET A 210 -3.34 -24.46 -15.53
N SER A 211 -4.12 -25.29 -14.83
CA SER A 211 -5.48 -24.96 -14.39
C SER A 211 -5.44 -24.35 -12.99
N ASP A 212 -6.38 -23.47 -12.68
CA ASP A 212 -6.61 -22.99 -11.32
C ASP A 212 -7.73 -23.76 -10.63
N GLU A 213 -7.63 -23.89 -9.32
CA GLU A 213 -8.70 -24.38 -8.44
C GLU A 213 -8.90 -23.36 -7.32
N GLU A 214 -10.05 -22.68 -7.34
CA GLU A 214 -10.37 -21.68 -6.34
C GLU A 214 -10.80 -22.32 -5.02
N ILE A 215 -10.06 -22.07 -3.96
CA ILE A 215 -10.37 -22.49 -2.59
C ILE A 215 -10.86 -21.29 -1.80
N GLN A 216 -12.17 -21.12 -1.74
CA GLN A 216 -12.80 -20.01 -1.03
C GLN A 216 -12.79 -20.22 0.48
N VAL A 217 -12.28 -19.24 1.21
CA VAL A 217 -12.31 -19.21 2.67
C VAL A 217 -13.12 -18.01 3.14
N LYS A 218 -14.09 -18.27 4.01
CA LYS A 218 -14.79 -17.20 4.72
C LYS A 218 -14.01 -16.83 5.98
N PHE A 219 -13.87 -15.55 6.26
CA PHE A 219 -13.24 -15.05 7.47
C PHE A 219 -13.86 -15.75 8.71
N GLY A 220 -13.04 -16.35 9.54
CA GLY A 220 -13.48 -17.10 10.72
C GLY A 220 -13.34 -18.64 10.64
N PHE A 221 -13.09 -19.20 9.44
CA PHE A 221 -12.97 -20.67 9.27
C PHE A 221 -11.55 -21.20 9.06
N LEU A 222 -10.53 -20.34 9.06
CA LEU A 222 -9.13 -20.77 8.94
C LEU A 222 -8.68 -21.74 10.07
N VAL A 223 -9.36 -21.71 11.19
CA VAL A 223 -9.08 -22.64 12.32
C VAL A 223 -9.52 -24.05 12.00
N ASP A 224 -10.51 -24.25 11.14
CA ASP A 224 -11.03 -25.58 10.79
C ASP A 224 -10.32 -26.22 9.59
N ALA A 225 -9.72 -25.44 8.70
CA ALA A 225 -8.94 -25.99 7.57
C ALA A 225 -7.69 -26.77 8.04
N TYR A 226 -7.11 -26.43 9.18
CA TYR A 226 -6.01 -27.18 9.80
C TYR A 226 -6.40 -28.55 10.34
N LYS A 227 -7.69 -28.88 10.44
CA LYS A 227 -8.16 -30.19 10.92
C LYS A 227 -8.27 -31.25 9.84
N TYR A 228 -8.09 -30.87 8.57
CA TYR A 228 -8.30 -31.77 7.41
C TYR A 228 -7.05 -31.93 6.52
N ALA A 229 -5.88 -31.43 6.94
CA ALA A 229 -4.59 -31.60 6.26
C ALA A 229 -3.80 -32.80 6.80
#